data_8e40c90d434492bcfb741044b4128643
#
_entry.id   8e40c90d434492bcfb741044b4128643
#
_cell.length_a   1.000
_cell.length_b   1.000
_cell.length_c   1.000
_cell.angle_alpha   90.00
_cell.angle_beta   90.00
_cell.angle_gamma   90.00
#
_symmetry.space_group_name_H-M   'P 1'
#
loop_
_entity.id
_entity.type
_entity.pdbx_description
1 polymer ?
#
loop_
_entity_poly.entity_id
_entity_poly.type
_entity_poly.pdbx_seq_one_letter_code
_entity_poly.pdbx_strand_id
1 'polypeptide(L)'
;MHTPAPRRGPPAIDGGLGIEQRLELADIRRFSHEAMATVYELYIVSADSGYASQAARAAFDLIDRLENELSRFIPNSDISRVSQLAAGEETQIGAAALECLVIARHMFELTGGRFDVSIGTGLLSLEIDAEASIVRSTRSGVRVDLGGIGKGYAVDLIGELLEEWELGEALVHGGFSSVLALEGPSGSAGWPLTLSDPNRPSRVLTRINVHQAALGASGIRKKDHIVDPLTGVPVRGRLASWAALPRPATGSDSRGDGPRLAAAAVTDALTTAFMMLSPEEIGELCKRSPGLEAWILPEPIGSASEAPALIHFGTPAV
;
A
#
# COMPACT_ATOMS: atom_id res chain seq x y z
N MET A 1 -33.02 22.23 22.89
CA MET A 1 -33.13 21.20 21.85
C MET A 1 -31.96 21.43 20.89
N HIS A 2 -30.89 20.61 21.01
CA HIS A 2 -29.73 20.71 20.13
C HIS A 2 -29.93 19.69 19.01
N THR A 3 -30.17 20.18 17.80
CA THR A 3 -30.23 19.33 16.60
C THR A 3 -28.80 18.86 16.28
N PRO A 4 -28.53 17.56 16.22
CA PRO A 4 -27.19 17.08 15.84
C PRO A 4 -26.92 17.44 14.37
N ALA A 5 -25.72 17.96 14.11
CA ALA A 5 -25.27 18.26 12.76
C ALA A 5 -25.27 16.99 11.89
N PRO A 6 -25.55 17.08 10.57
CA PRO A 6 -25.57 15.93 9.70
C PRO A 6 -24.18 15.27 9.70
N ARG A 7 -24.16 13.95 9.93
CA ARG A 7 -22.95 13.13 9.84
C ARG A 7 -22.36 13.33 8.44
N ARG A 8 -21.17 13.89 8.36
CA ARG A 8 -20.40 13.93 7.11
C ARG A 8 -20.19 12.49 6.68
N GLY A 9 -20.54 12.18 5.45
CA GLY A 9 -20.23 10.90 4.83
C GLY A 9 -18.72 10.65 4.86
N PRO A 10 -18.28 9.41 4.69
CA PRO A 10 -16.87 9.07 4.74
C PRO A 10 -16.05 9.97 3.80
N PRO A 11 -14.84 10.40 4.19
CA PRO A 11 -14.00 11.24 3.37
C PRO A 11 -13.71 10.55 2.03
N ALA A 12 -13.75 11.31 0.97
CA ALA A 12 -13.55 10.80 -0.37
C ALA A 12 -12.09 10.33 -0.57
N ILE A 13 -11.94 9.17 -1.11
CA ILE A 13 -10.82 8.25 -1.21
C ILE A 13 -9.76 8.73 -2.23
N ASP A 14 -8.49 8.84 -1.83
CA ASP A 14 -7.40 9.31 -2.71
C ASP A 14 -7.06 8.31 -3.84
N GLY A 15 -7.18 7.01 -3.63
CA GLY A 15 -6.87 5.97 -4.62
C GLY A 15 -8.09 5.34 -5.29
N GLY A 16 -9.30 5.77 -4.95
CA GLY A 16 -10.52 5.18 -5.53
C GLY A 16 -10.85 3.76 -5.00
N LEU A 17 -10.26 3.35 -3.89
CA LEU A 17 -10.67 2.14 -3.15
C LEU A 17 -11.79 2.48 -2.17
N GLY A 18 -12.82 1.66 -2.11
CA GLY A 18 -13.94 1.82 -1.18
C GLY A 18 -14.49 0.47 -0.72
N ILE A 19 -14.99 0.44 0.50
CA ILE A 19 -15.74 -0.70 1.03
C ILE A 19 -17.21 -0.51 0.66
N GLU A 20 -17.86 -1.55 0.14
CA GLU A 20 -19.28 -1.48 -0.14
C GLU A 20 -20.04 -1.36 1.19
N GLN A 21 -20.91 -0.34 1.33
CA GLN A 21 -21.60 0.03 2.58
C GLN A 21 -22.61 -1.02 3.09
N ARG A 22 -22.72 -2.18 2.46
CA ARG A 22 -23.72 -3.23 2.79
C ARG A 22 -23.27 -4.30 3.77
N LEU A 23 -22.11 -4.17 4.40
CA LEU A 23 -21.69 -5.10 5.46
C LEU A 23 -22.39 -4.76 6.78
N GLU A 24 -23.70 -5.00 6.84
CA GLU A 24 -24.48 -5.01 8.09
C GLU A 24 -24.41 -6.43 8.71
N LEU A 25 -23.21 -6.93 8.98
CA LEU A 25 -23.05 -8.10 9.83
C LEU A 25 -22.94 -7.62 11.27
N ALA A 26 -23.78 -8.17 12.16
CA ALA A 26 -23.94 -7.71 13.54
C ALA A 26 -22.65 -7.71 14.38
N ASP A 27 -21.63 -8.44 13.93
CA ASP A 27 -20.37 -8.63 14.66
C ASP A 27 -19.15 -7.95 14.06
N ILE A 28 -19.30 -7.14 13.00
CA ILE A 28 -18.17 -6.36 12.47
C ILE A 28 -17.92 -5.15 13.36
N ARG A 29 -16.73 -5.08 13.95
CA ARG A 29 -16.25 -3.94 14.74
C ARG A 29 -15.33 -3.09 13.88
N ARG A 30 -15.61 -1.79 13.80
CA ARG A 30 -14.80 -0.82 13.07
C ARG A 30 -14.03 0.07 14.03
N PHE A 31 -12.73 0.18 13.81
CA PHE A 31 -11.83 1.05 14.54
C PHE A 31 -11.09 1.95 13.55
N SER A 32 -10.68 3.15 13.97
CA SER A 32 -9.95 4.09 13.12
C SER A 32 -8.89 4.85 13.90
N HIS A 33 -7.77 5.15 13.23
CA HIS A 33 -6.65 5.88 13.80
C HIS A 33 -5.97 6.73 12.72
N GLU A 34 -5.54 7.94 13.09
CA GLU A 34 -4.81 8.85 12.21
C GLU A 34 -3.31 8.69 12.41
N ALA A 35 -2.59 8.27 11.37
CA ALA A 35 -1.13 8.15 11.34
C ALA A 35 -0.62 8.17 9.89
N MET A 36 0.68 8.41 9.70
CA MET A 36 1.33 8.45 8.36
C MET A 36 0.58 9.36 7.35
N ALA A 37 0.09 10.50 7.85
CA ALA A 37 -0.70 11.49 7.09
C ALA A 37 -1.98 10.92 6.44
N THR A 38 -2.59 9.89 7.03
CA THR A 38 -3.81 9.25 6.57
C THR A 38 -4.64 8.70 7.73
N VAL A 39 -5.78 8.05 7.41
CA VAL A 39 -6.61 7.33 8.39
C VAL A 39 -6.50 5.84 8.13
N TYR A 40 -6.07 5.09 9.12
CA TYR A 40 -6.17 3.63 9.11
C TYR A 40 -7.52 3.20 9.66
N GLU A 41 -8.11 2.17 9.07
CA GLU A 41 -9.35 1.57 9.50
C GLU A 41 -9.21 0.05 9.61
N LEU A 42 -9.68 -0.50 10.72
CA LEU A 42 -9.72 -1.93 10.95
C LEU A 42 -11.19 -2.38 11.03
N TYR A 43 -11.53 -3.41 10.28
CA TYR A 43 -12.81 -4.08 10.33
C TYR A 43 -12.54 -5.50 10.82
N ILE A 44 -13.00 -5.80 12.03
CA ILE A 44 -12.72 -7.08 12.71
C ILE A 44 -14.05 -7.76 13.01
N VAL A 45 -14.23 -8.98 12.57
CA VAL A 45 -15.38 -9.81 12.95
C VAL A 45 -15.08 -10.44 14.32
N SER A 46 -15.82 -10.02 15.34
CA SER A 46 -15.65 -10.55 16.70
C SER A 46 -16.89 -10.34 17.55
N ALA A 47 -17.32 -11.39 18.22
CA ALA A 47 -18.36 -11.32 19.25
C ALA A 47 -17.87 -10.60 20.51
N ASP A 48 -16.57 -10.73 20.85
CA ASP A 48 -15.94 -10.02 21.97
C ASP A 48 -15.42 -8.65 21.55
N SER A 49 -16.22 -7.62 21.81
CA SER A 49 -15.87 -6.24 21.51
C SER A 49 -14.70 -5.72 22.35
N GLY A 50 -14.49 -6.23 23.55
CA GLY A 50 -13.40 -5.85 24.44
C GLY A 50 -12.06 -6.35 23.89
N TYR A 51 -12.02 -7.62 23.50
CA TYR A 51 -10.84 -8.24 22.89
C TYR A 51 -10.47 -7.58 21.55
N ALA A 52 -11.44 -7.39 20.65
CA ALA A 52 -11.21 -6.71 19.40
C ALA A 52 -10.68 -5.26 19.60
N SER A 53 -11.18 -4.54 20.64
CA SER A 53 -10.70 -3.20 20.96
C SER A 53 -9.25 -3.20 21.45
N GLN A 54 -8.82 -4.21 22.20
CA GLN A 54 -7.43 -4.36 22.65
C GLN A 54 -6.49 -4.63 21.47
N ALA A 55 -6.86 -5.53 20.57
CA ALA A 55 -6.12 -5.83 19.36
C ALA A 55 -5.99 -4.59 18.45
N ALA A 56 -7.09 -3.85 18.26
CA ALA A 56 -7.08 -2.61 17.48
C ALA A 56 -6.14 -1.56 18.10
N ARG A 57 -6.11 -1.43 19.43
CA ARG A 57 -5.16 -0.53 20.11
C ARG A 57 -3.71 -0.97 19.90
N ALA A 58 -3.40 -2.26 20.02
CA ALA A 58 -2.06 -2.79 19.75
C ALA A 58 -1.63 -2.51 18.29
N ALA A 59 -2.55 -2.65 17.34
CA ALA A 59 -2.31 -2.31 15.94
C ALA A 59 -2.02 -0.81 15.73
N PHE A 60 -2.75 0.06 16.42
CA PHE A 60 -2.51 1.52 16.34
C PHE A 60 -1.19 1.94 16.99
N ASP A 61 -0.83 1.35 18.12
CA ASP A 61 0.48 1.55 18.75
C ASP A 61 1.62 1.07 17.83
N LEU A 62 1.40 0.02 17.04
CA LEU A 62 2.35 -0.45 16.01
C LEU A 62 2.51 0.59 14.89
N ILE A 63 1.41 1.14 14.37
CA ILE A 63 1.46 2.16 13.30
C ILE A 63 2.22 3.40 13.77
N ASP A 64 1.99 3.88 15.00
CA ASP A 64 2.66 5.05 15.55
C ASP A 64 4.18 4.81 15.68
N ARG A 65 4.60 3.60 16.06
CA ARG A 65 6.03 3.22 16.06
C ARG A 65 6.61 3.23 14.65
N LEU A 66 5.91 2.63 13.68
CA LEU A 66 6.35 2.60 12.28
C LEU A 66 6.44 4.00 11.68
N GLU A 67 5.52 4.90 12.00
CA GLU A 67 5.62 6.30 11.55
C GLU A 67 6.89 6.96 12.08
N ASN A 68 7.24 6.74 13.35
CA ASN A 68 8.46 7.28 13.94
C ASN A 68 9.74 6.72 13.30
N GLU A 69 9.73 5.46 12.85
CA GLU A 69 10.89 4.82 12.23
C GLU A 69 11.02 5.16 10.74
N LEU A 70 9.90 5.20 10.00
CA LEU A 70 9.86 5.23 8.54
C LEU A 70 9.67 6.64 7.94
N SER A 71 9.22 7.63 8.73
CA SER A 71 8.89 8.94 8.20
C SER A 71 10.13 9.77 7.90
N ARG A 72 10.27 10.21 6.63
CA ARG A 72 11.32 11.17 6.23
C ARG A 72 11.14 12.57 6.84
N PHE A 73 9.99 12.86 7.42
CA PHE A 73 9.65 14.15 8.03
C PHE A 73 9.99 14.21 9.53
N ILE A 74 10.20 13.06 10.17
CA ILE A 74 10.58 12.98 11.57
C ILE A 74 12.10 13.03 11.67
N PRO A 75 12.67 14.07 12.32
CA PRO A 75 14.11 14.12 12.56
C PRO A 75 14.57 12.88 13.34
N ASN A 76 15.71 12.32 12.94
CA ASN A 76 16.30 11.10 13.53
C ASN A 76 15.51 9.80 13.35
N SER A 77 14.45 9.78 12.55
CA SER A 77 13.91 8.50 12.05
C SER A 77 15.01 7.73 11.30
N ASP A 78 14.84 6.43 11.15
CA ASP A 78 15.81 5.62 10.40
C ASP A 78 15.99 6.13 8.98
N ILE A 79 14.89 6.45 8.32
CA ILE A 79 14.91 6.95 6.93
C ILE A 79 15.51 8.36 6.83
N SER A 80 15.29 9.21 7.81
CA SER A 80 15.96 10.52 7.88
C SER A 80 17.46 10.38 8.07
N ARG A 81 17.93 9.45 8.93
CA ARG A 81 19.35 9.16 9.13
C ARG A 81 20.01 8.61 7.89
N VAL A 82 19.37 7.65 7.19
CA VAL A 82 19.85 7.13 5.89
C VAL A 82 19.97 8.26 4.87
N SER A 83 19.00 9.17 4.80
CA SER A 83 19.01 10.30 3.86
C SER A 83 20.06 11.36 4.15
N GLN A 84 20.67 11.35 5.34
CA GLN A 84 21.71 12.29 5.76
C GLN A 84 23.15 11.76 5.55
N LEU A 85 23.31 10.49 5.15
CA LEU A 85 24.62 9.89 4.97
C LEU A 85 25.45 10.61 3.88
N ALA A 86 26.67 10.96 4.22
CA ALA A 86 27.67 11.35 3.25
C ALA A 86 28.28 10.11 2.58
N ALA A 87 29.04 10.33 1.50
CA ALA A 87 29.72 9.26 0.82
C ALA A 87 30.70 8.53 1.75
N GLY A 88 30.58 7.22 1.89
CA GLY A 88 31.37 6.36 2.77
C GLY A 88 30.85 6.23 4.19
N GLU A 89 29.84 7.02 4.59
CA GLU A 89 29.21 6.90 5.89
C GLU A 89 28.16 5.76 5.94
N GLU A 90 27.94 5.25 7.15
CA GLU A 90 26.96 4.20 7.41
C GLU A 90 26.16 4.48 8.68
N THR A 91 24.99 3.88 8.78
CA THR A 91 24.12 3.94 9.96
C THR A 91 23.43 2.61 10.18
N GLN A 92 23.25 2.24 11.45
CA GLN A 92 22.39 1.11 11.81
C GLN A 92 20.93 1.57 11.80
N ILE A 93 20.03 0.71 11.31
CA ILE A 93 18.59 0.97 11.22
C ILE A 93 17.79 -0.16 11.85
N GLY A 94 16.52 0.11 12.19
CA GLY A 94 15.59 -0.89 12.69
C GLY A 94 15.11 -1.86 11.61
N ALA A 95 14.49 -2.96 12.06
CA ALA A 95 14.01 -4.02 11.17
C ALA A 95 12.99 -3.51 10.14
N ALA A 96 12.06 -2.64 10.55
CA ALA A 96 11.03 -2.12 9.65
C ALA A 96 11.62 -1.28 8.51
N ALA A 97 12.59 -0.41 8.81
CA ALA A 97 13.27 0.38 7.79
C ALA A 97 14.11 -0.50 6.86
N LEU A 98 14.79 -1.51 7.42
CA LEU A 98 15.59 -2.47 6.65
C LEU A 98 14.70 -3.25 5.67
N GLU A 99 13.62 -3.85 6.12
CA GLU A 99 12.69 -4.59 5.28
C GLU A 99 12.09 -3.72 4.18
N CYS A 100 11.65 -2.50 4.51
CA CYS A 100 11.15 -1.56 3.52
C CYS A 100 12.20 -1.23 2.45
N LEU A 101 13.47 -1.04 2.80
CA LEU A 101 14.55 -0.77 1.85
C LEU A 101 14.87 -1.99 0.98
N VAL A 102 14.86 -3.19 1.54
CA VAL A 102 15.05 -4.44 0.80
C VAL A 102 13.93 -4.66 -0.21
N ILE A 103 12.66 -4.50 0.22
CA ILE A 103 11.52 -4.58 -0.69
C ILE A 103 11.62 -3.48 -1.77
N ALA A 104 11.95 -2.25 -1.39
CA ALA A 104 12.09 -1.14 -2.33
C ALA A 104 13.17 -1.40 -3.38
N ARG A 105 14.31 -2.02 -3.00
CA ARG A 105 15.35 -2.44 -3.93
C ARG A 105 14.84 -3.47 -4.93
N HIS A 106 14.14 -4.49 -4.43
CA HIS A 106 13.52 -5.51 -5.28
C HIS A 106 12.50 -4.90 -6.24
N MET A 107 11.66 -4.01 -5.77
CA MET A 107 10.66 -3.32 -6.60
C MET A 107 11.29 -2.38 -7.62
N PHE A 108 12.41 -1.73 -7.29
CA PHE A 108 13.20 -0.95 -8.24
C PHE A 108 13.68 -1.82 -9.42
N GLU A 109 14.25 -2.98 -9.12
CA GLU A 109 14.75 -3.94 -10.12
C GLU A 109 13.59 -4.50 -10.97
N LEU A 110 12.52 -4.93 -10.32
CA LEU A 110 11.34 -5.51 -10.97
C LEU A 110 10.66 -4.55 -11.95
N THR A 111 10.64 -3.25 -11.62
CA THR A 111 9.96 -2.21 -12.40
C THR A 111 10.90 -1.42 -13.33
N GLY A 112 12.17 -1.86 -13.47
CA GLY A 112 13.15 -1.14 -14.29
C GLY A 112 13.41 0.29 -13.81
N GLY A 113 13.37 0.52 -12.50
CA GLY A 113 13.59 1.83 -11.88
C GLY A 113 12.37 2.76 -11.88
N ARG A 114 11.18 2.30 -12.33
CA ARG A 114 9.95 3.12 -12.27
C ARG A 114 9.42 3.28 -10.85
N PHE A 115 9.64 2.28 -9.98
CA PHE A 115 9.49 2.47 -8.55
C PHE A 115 10.87 2.73 -7.94
N ASP A 116 11.09 3.94 -7.44
CA ASP A 116 12.35 4.35 -6.82
C ASP A 116 12.06 5.23 -5.61
N VAL A 117 12.26 4.68 -4.43
CA VAL A 117 12.09 5.41 -3.16
C VAL A 117 13.11 6.53 -2.98
N SER A 118 14.17 6.58 -3.79
CA SER A 118 15.12 7.69 -3.81
C SER A 118 14.72 8.82 -4.77
N ILE A 119 13.68 8.61 -5.58
CA ILE A 119 13.19 9.56 -6.60
C ILE A 119 14.34 10.05 -7.49
N GLY A 120 15.13 9.10 -8.00
CA GLY A 120 16.26 9.39 -8.90
C GLY A 120 17.51 9.93 -8.23
N THR A 121 17.56 10.06 -6.89
CA THR A 121 18.77 10.54 -6.20
C THR A 121 19.83 9.46 -5.98
N GLY A 122 19.51 8.18 -6.19
CA GLY A 122 20.49 7.10 -6.24
C GLY A 122 20.29 5.97 -5.26
N LEU A 123 19.16 5.27 -5.31
CA LEU A 123 18.89 4.08 -4.48
C LEU A 123 20.01 3.05 -4.55
N LEU A 124 20.56 2.80 -5.74
CA LEU A 124 21.65 1.82 -5.94
C LEU A 124 22.97 2.20 -5.27
N SER A 125 23.10 3.44 -4.79
CA SER A 125 24.27 3.87 -4.01
C SER A 125 24.14 3.57 -2.51
N LEU A 126 23.00 3.02 -2.07
CA LEU A 126 22.81 2.52 -0.71
C LEU A 126 23.17 1.02 -0.69
N GLU A 127 24.26 0.67 -0.04
CA GLU A 127 24.64 -0.71 0.26
C GLU A 127 23.91 -1.15 1.52
N ILE A 128 23.14 -2.23 1.44
CA ILE A 128 22.32 -2.73 2.55
C ILE A 128 22.93 -4.03 3.04
N ASP A 129 23.42 -4.05 4.26
CA ASP A 129 23.80 -5.24 5.00
C ASP A 129 22.63 -5.68 5.87
N ALA A 130 21.91 -6.71 5.40
CA ALA A 130 20.72 -7.19 6.08
C ALA A 130 21.04 -7.96 7.38
N GLU A 131 22.22 -8.59 7.49
CA GLU A 131 22.63 -9.33 8.68
C GLU A 131 23.02 -8.38 9.82
N ALA A 132 23.77 -7.32 9.49
CA ALA A 132 24.18 -6.31 10.45
C ALA A 132 23.14 -5.21 10.69
N SER A 133 22.08 -5.15 9.88
CA SER A 133 21.10 -4.05 9.87
C SER A 133 21.76 -2.68 9.64
N ILE A 134 22.72 -2.63 8.73
CA ILE A 134 23.50 -1.42 8.39
C ILE A 134 23.20 -0.98 6.97
N VAL A 135 23.06 0.32 6.78
CA VAL A 135 23.01 0.96 5.46
C VAL A 135 24.21 1.88 5.32
N ARG A 136 24.99 1.68 4.25
CA ARG A 136 26.11 2.55 3.87
C ARG A 136 25.76 3.28 2.59
N SER A 137 26.11 4.56 2.48
CA SER A 137 25.99 5.30 1.24
C SER A 137 27.33 5.46 0.54
N THR A 138 27.38 5.09 -0.76
CA THR A 138 28.58 5.29 -1.58
C THR A 138 28.65 6.69 -2.22
N ARG A 139 27.57 7.49 -2.07
CA ARG A 139 27.52 8.90 -2.52
C ARG A 139 26.74 9.76 -1.55
N SER A 140 27.05 11.06 -1.50
CA SER A 140 26.27 12.03 -0.73
C SER A 140 24.98 12.44 -1.47
N GLY A 141 23.95 12.86 -0.71
CA GLY A 141 22.75 13.48 -1.25
C GLY A 141 21.68 12.48 -1.71
N VAL A 142 21.80 11.19 -1.38
CA VAL A 142 20.71 10.21 -1.55
C VAL A 142 19.61 10.56 -0.57
N ARG A 143 18.37 10.68 -1.06
CA ARG A 143 17.19 10.95 -0.24
C ARG A 143 16.24 9.78 -0.38
N VAL A 144 15.66 9.33 0.71
CA VAL A 144 14.71 8.21 0.73
C VAL A 144 13.33 8.70 1.16
N ASP A 145 12.31 8.32 0.41
CA ASP A 145 10.90 8.55 0.72
C ASP A 145 10.12 7.24 0.56
N LEU A 146 9.68 6.69 1.68
CA LEU A 146 8.90 5.45 1.70
C LEU A 146 7.38 5.67 1.49
N GLY A 147 6.94 6.85 1.07
CA GLY A 147 5.52 7.18 0.89
C GLY A 147 4.73 6.23 -0.04
N GLY A 148 5.43 5.57 -0.99
CA GLY A 148 4.83 4.60 -1.93
C GLY A 148 4.93 3.14 -1.49
N ILE A 149 5.37 2.84 -0.25
CA ILE A 149 5.52 1.47 0.25
C ILE A 149 5.20 1.34 1.74
N GLY A 150 5.47 2.40 2.53
CA GLY A 150 5.39 2.32 3.99
C GLY A 150 3.98 2.08 4.52
N LYS A 151 2.93 2.56 3.84
CA LYS A 151 1.55 2.30 4.23
C LYS A 151 1.17 0.83 4.01
N GLY A 152 1.53 0.29 2.85
CA GLY A 152 1.35 -1.14 2.55
C GLY A 152 2.08 -2.02 3.56
N TYR A 153 3.32 -1.69 3.88
CA TYR A 153 4.12 -2.40 4.87
C TYR A 153 3.46 -2.38 6.27
N ALA A 154 2.96 -1.23 6.72
CA ALA A 154 2.23 -1.15 7.99
C ALA A 154 0.95 -2.00 7.98
N VAL A 155 0.23 -2.02 6.85
CA VAL A 155 -0.97 -2.84 6.66
C VAL A 155 -0.65 -4.34 6.75
N ASP A 156 0.47 -4.79 6.16
CA ASP A 156 0.92 -6.18 6.27
C ASP A 156 1.23 -6.57 7.72
N LEU A 157 1.97 -5.74 8.46
CA LEU A 157 2.30 -6.01 9.87
C LEU A 157 1.07 -6.00 10.79
N ILE A 158 0.08 -5.15 10.50
CA ILE A 158 -1.20 -5.18 11.23
C ILE A 158 -1.92 -6.51 10.95
N GLY A 159 -1.92 -6.97 9.71
CA GLY A 159 -2.51 -8.26 9.37
C GLY A 159 -1.90 -9.41 10.15
N GLU A 160 -0.57 -9.44 10.26
CA GLU A 160 0.17 -10.42 11.07
C GLU A 160 -0.21 -10.34 12.55
N LEU A 161 -0.23 -9.11 13.11
CA LEU A 161 -0.64 -8.90 14.49
C LEU A 161 -2.07 -9.40 14.74
N LEU A 162 -3.02 -9.13 13.85
CA LEU A 162 -4.39 -9.62 14.01
C LEU A 162 -4.47 -11.16 13.97
N GLU A 163 -3.66 -11.82 13.13
CA GLU A 163 -3.56 -13.29 13.12
C GLU A 163 -2.94 -13.84 14.42
N GLU A 164 -1.90 -13.18 14.97
CA GLU A 164 -1.34 -13.54 16.28
C GLU A 164 -2.38 -13.41 17.42
N TRP A 165 -3.34 -12.50 17.26
CA TRP A 165 -4.47 -12.35 18.18
C TRP A 165 -5.66 -13.27 17.84
N GLU A 166 -5.49 -14.22 16.90
CA GLU A 166 -6.55 -15.13 16.44
C GLU A 166 -7.79 -14.39 15.90
N LEU A 167 -7.61 -13.19 15.36
CA LEU A 167 -8.64 -12.35 14.74
C LEU A 167 -8.50 -12.36 13.20
N GLY A 168 -8.50 -13.57 12.62
CA GLY A 168 -8.27 -13.77 11.19
C GLY A 168 -9.40 -13.29 10.28
N GLU A 169 -10.65 -13.16 10.75
CA GLU A 169 -11.73 -12.56 9.95
C GLU A 169 -11.66 -11.02 10.03
N ALA A 170 -10.77 -10.42 9.22
CA ALA A 170 -10.51 -8.98 9.30
C ALA A 170 -10.16 -8.34 7.95
N LEU A 171 -10.39 -7.03 7.86
CA LEU A 171 -9.94 -6.16 6.78
C LEU A 171 -9.16 -4.98 7.38
N VAL A 172 -7.96 -4.78 6.89
CA VAL A 172 -7.09 -3.65 7.24
C VAL A 172 -7.07 -2.67 6.09
N HIS A 173 -7.34 -1.39 6.36
CA HIS A 173 -7.42 -0.34 5.36
C HIS A 173 -6.46 0.80 5.74
N GLY A 174 -5.42 1.02 4.95
CA GLY A 174 -4.40 2.06 5.14
C GLY A 174 -4.61 3.21 4.16
N GLY A 175 -5.39 4.22 4.56
CA GLY A 175 -5.54 5.48 3.84
C GLY A 175 -6.10 5.39 2.43
N PHE A 176 -6.99 4.45 2.16
CA PHE A 176 -7.63 4.25 0.85
C PHE A 176 -6.68 3.93 -0.31
N SER A 177 -5.41 3.71 -0.04
CA SER A 177 -4.42 3.32 -1.04
C SER A 177 -3.84 1.94 -0.83
N SER A 178 -3.97 1.37 0.37
CA SER A 178 -3.41 0.08 0.73
C SER A 178 -4.41 -0.69 1.57
N VAL A 179 -4.80 -1.88 1.14
CA VAL A 179 -5.76 -2.74 1.82
C VAL A 179 -5.20 -4.14 1.94
N LEU A 180 -5.44 -4.79 3.05
CA LEU A 180 -5.21 -6.21 3.26
C LEU A 180 -6.50 -6.85 3.74
N ALA A 181 -7.02 -7.79 2.96
CA ALA A 181 -8.10 -8.68 3.37
C ALA A 181 -7.49 -9.98 3.89
N LEU A 182 -7.81 -10.30 5.14
CA LEU A 182 -7.62 -11.61 5.72
C LEU A 182 -8.82 -12.50 5.33
N GLU A 183 -9.22 -13.44 6.18
CA GLU A 183 -10.46 -14.20 5.95
C GLU A 183 -11.66 -13.25 5.86
N GLY A 184 -12.57 -13.54 4.95
CA GLY A 184 -13.85 -12.83 4.88
C GLY A 184 -14.80 -13.25 5.99
N PRO A 185 -15.83 -12.44 6.28
CA PRO A 185 -16.88 -12.84 7.20
C PRO A 185 -17.48 -14.20 6.82
N SER A 186 -17.77 -15.04 7.81
CA SER A 186 -18.30 -16.41 7.60
C SER A 186 -19.51 -16.41 6.66
N GLY A 187 -19.43 -17.24 5.62
CA GLY A 187 -20.46 -17.35 4.56
C GLY A 187 -20.38 -16.29 3.46
N SER A 188 -19.39 -15.38 3.49
CA SER A 188 -19.12 -14.42 2.41
C SER A 188 -18.09 -14.98 1.41
N ALA A 189 -18.06 -14.39 0.21
CA ALA A 189 -17.01 -14.66 -0.79
C ALA A 189 -15.73 -13.85 -0.55
N GLY A 190 -15.61 -13.17 0.59
CA GLY A 190 -14.53 -12.25 0.93
C GLY A 190 -15.07 -10.86 1.30
N TRP A 191 -14.18 -9.90 1.36
CA TRP A 191 -14.51 -8.50 1.66
C TRP A 191 -14.88 -7.76 0.38
N PRO A 192 -16.12 -7.19 0.28
CA PRO A 192 -16.55 -6.48 -0.91
C PRO A 192 -15.87 -5.11 -1.01
N LEU A 193 -15.06 -4.91 -2.03
CA LEU A 193 -14.36 -3.67 -2.33
C LEU A 193 -14.80 -3.10 -3.67
N THR A 194 -14.63 -1.79 -3.83
CA THR A 194 -14.91 -1.08 -5.08
C THR A 194 -13.68 -0.34 -5.58
N LEU A 195 -13.43 -0.44 -6.89
CA LEU A 195 -12.55 0.48 -7.60
C LEU A 195 -13.40 1.59 -8.19
N SER A 196 -13.10 2.84 -7.85
CA SER A 196 -13.89 4.00 -8.24
C SER A 196 -13.06 5.05 -8.97
N ASP A 197 -13.71 5.83 -9.82
CA ASP A 197 -13.08 6.94 -10.53
C ASP A 197 -12.62 8.01 -9.50
N PRO A 198 -11.31 8.32 -9.42
CA PRO A 198 -10.79 9.26 -8.43
C PRO A 198 -11.37 10.68 -8.58
N ASN A 199 -11.75 11.07 -9.79
CA ASN A 199 -12.36 12.37 -10.06
C ASN A 199 -13.88 12.37 -9.81
N ARG A 200 -14.51 11.18 -9.81
CA ARG A 200 -15.95 10.97 -9.57
C ARG A 200 -16.14 9.78 -8.64
N PRO A 201 -15.91 9.91 -7.32
CA PRO A 201 -15.94 8.78 -6.38
C PRO A 201 -17.26 7.99 -6.34
N SER A 202 -18.38 8.61 -6.74
CA SER A 202 -19.66 7.92 -6.89
C SER A 202 -19.74 6.99 -8.12
N ARG A 203 -18.79 7.12 -9.07
CA ARG A 203 -18.67 6.23 -10.23
C ARG A 203 -17.84 5.02 -9.86
N VAL A 204 -18.51 3.94 -9.51
CA VAL A 204 -17.88 2.63 -9.32
C VAL A 204 -17.52 2.08 -10.70
N LEU A 205 -16.23 1.74 -10.89
CA LEU A 205 -15.70 1.15 -12.12
C LEU A 205 -15.86 -0.37 -12.12
N THR A 206 -15.55 -1.00 -10.99
CA THR A 206 -15.75 -2.43 -10.77
C THR A 206 -15.92 -2.75 -9.30
N ARG A 207 -16.48 -3.92 -9.01
CA ARG A 207 -16.61 -4.51 -7.68
C ARG A 207 -15.85 -5.81 -7.64
N ILE A 208 -15.13 -6.03 -6.58
CA ILE A 208 -14.33 -7.24 -6.33
C ILE A 208 -14.58 -7.74 -4.90
N ASN A 209 -14.53 -9.04 -4.71
CA ASN A 209 -14.49 -9.63 -3.36
C ASN A 209 -13.05 -10.07 -3.09
N VAL A 210 -12.43 -9.51 -2.08
CA VAL A 210 -11.02 -9.76 -1.76
C VAL A 210 -10.94 -10.70 -0.57
N HIS A 211 -10.16 -11.77 -0.72
CA HIS A 211 -9.97 -12.81 0.27
C HIS A 211 -8.50 -13.23 0.29
N GLN A 212 -7.86 -13.22 1.46
CA GLN A 212 -6.44 -13.55 1.64
C GLN A 212 -5.55 -12.86 0.59
N ALA A 213 -5.77 -11.55 0.41
CA ALA A 213 -5.07 -10.78 -0.61
C ALA A 213 -4.91 -9.31 -0.23
N ALA A 214 -3.88 -8.70 -0.77
CA ALA A 214 -3.65 -7.26 -0.68
C ALA A 214 -4.16 -6.55 -1.94
N LEU A 215 -4.59 -5.32 -1.78
CA LEU A 215 -5.00 -4.44 -2.86
C LEU A 215 -4.38 -3.05 -2.66
N GLY A 216 -3.60 -2.60 -3.63
CA GLY A 216 -3.02 -1.27 -3.66
C GLY A 216 -3.77 -0.35 -4.63
N ALA A 217 -3.62 0.96 -4.45
CA ALA A 217 -4.10 1.98 -5.36
C ALA A 217 -3.20 3.21 -5.39
N SER A 218 -2.98 3.78 -6.58
CA SER A 218 -2.34 5.07 -6.78
C SER A 218 -3.17 5.92 -7.73
N GLY A 219 -3.17 7.24 -7.53
CA GLY A 219 -3.92 8.16 -8.37
C GLY A 219 -3.42 9.59 -8.29
N ILE A 220 -3.75 10.40 -9.29
CA ILE A 220 -3.25 11.77 -9.45
C ILE A 220 -4.07 12.84 -8.73
N ARG A 221 -4.99 12.46 -7.85
CA ARG A 221 -5.89 13.41 -7.17
C ARG A 221 -5.16 14.49 -6.38
N LYS A 222 -4.01 14.17 -5.81
CA LYS A 222 -3.08 15.12 -5.16
C LYS A 222 -2.11 15.74 -6.14
N LYS A 223 -2.48 16.11 -7.31
CA LYS A 223 -1.71 16.69 -8.42
C LYS A 223 -0.18 16.72 -8.19
N ASP A 224 0.57 16.21 -9.18
CA ASP A 224 2.03 16.33 -9.29
C ASP A 224 2.87 15.64 -8.21
N HIS A 225 2.28 14.81 -7.33
CA HIS A 225 3.00 14.11 -6.28
C HIS A 225 3.71 12.82 -6.76
N ILE A 226 3.24 12.20 -7.85
CA ILE A 226 3.92 11.07 -8.49
C ILE A 226 4.83 11.63 -9.57
N VAL A 227 6.13 11.44 -9.38
CA VAL A 227 7.19 11.92 -10.29
C VAL A 227 7.89 10.70 -10.88
N ASP A 228 8.10 10.71 -12.20
CA ASP A 228 8.91 9.69 -12.85
C ASP A 228 10.38 9.86 -12.42
N PRO A 229 10.94 8.88 -11.69
CA PRO A 229 12.31 9.01 -11.16
C PRO A 229 13.38 9.05 -12.24
N LEU A 230 13.09 8.59 -13.46
CA LEU A 230 14.02 8.62 -14.58
C LEU A 230 14.09 9.98 -15.27
N THR A 231 13.00 10.73 -15.25
CA THR A 231 12.91 12.01 -15.95
C THR A 231 12.79 13.22 -15.02
N GLY A 232 12.41 12.99 -13.75
CA GLY A 232 12.10 14.05 -12.80
C GLY A 232 10.80 14.81 -13.07
N VAL A 233 9.97 14.32 -14.00
CA VAL A 233 8.74 15.01 -14.44
C VAL A 233 7.50 14.36 -13.78
N PRO A 234 6.51 15.15 -13.33
CA PRO A 234 5.25 14.61 -12.83
C PRO A 234 4.52 13.76 -13.88
N VAL A 235 3.99 12.63 -13.43
CA VAL A 235 3.32 11.65 -14.28
C VAL A 235 2.01 12.20 -14.84
N ARG A 236 1.71 11.84 -16.08
CA ARG A 236 0.49 12.20 -16.83
C ARG A 236 -0.03 10.98 -17.61
N GLY A 237 -1.25 11.09 -18.12
CA GLY A 237 -1.86 10.07 -18.99
C GLY A 237 -2.62 8.98 -18.26
N ARG A 238 -2.59 8.96 -16.92
CA ARG A 238 -3.40 8.03 -16.09
C ARG A 238 -4.04 8.76 -14.91
N LEU A 239 -5.31 8.44 -14.65
CA LEU A 239 -6.04 8.94 -13.49
C LEU A 239 -5.73 8.11 -12.24
N ALA A 240 -5.66 6.79 -12.42
CA ALA A 240 -5.38 5.85 -11.34
C ALA A 240 -4.86 4.51 -11.84
N SER A 241 -4.27 3.75 -10.94
CA SER A 241 -3.86 2.36 -11.08
C SER A 241 -4.16 1.59 -9.81
N TRP A 242 -4.45 0.29 -9.97
CA TRP A 242 -4.68 -0.65 -8.86
C TRP A 242 -3.88 -1.92 -9.11
N ALA A 243 -3.52 -2.59 -8.04
CA ALA A 243 -2.88 -3.90 -8.07
C ALA A 243 -3.45 -4.78 -6.96
N ALA A 244 -3.77 -6.04 -7.27
CA ALA A 244 -4.11 -7.04 -6.27
C ALA A 244 -3.09 -8.18 -6.30
N LEU A 245 -2.73 -8.68 -5.13
CA LEU A 245 -1.79 -9.79 -4.98
C LEU A 245 -2.25 -10.69 -3.83
N PRO A 246 -2.39 -12.02 -4.06
CA PRO A 246 -2.66 -12.96 -3.00
C PRO A 246 -1.57 -12.92 -1.91
N ARG A 247 -1.98 -13.10 -0.66
CA ARG A 247 -1.02 -13.32 0.43
C ARG A 247 -0.39 -14.69 0.28
N PRO A 248 0.91 -14.84 0.55
CA PRO A 248 1.50 -16.15 0.76
C PRO A 248 0.79 -16.85 1.93
N ALA A 249 0.52 -18.15 1.80
CA ALA A 249 -0.09 -18.92 2.88
C ALA A 249 0.79 -18.83 4.15
N THR A 250 0.17 -18.52 5.31
CA THR A 250 0.84 -18.55 6.61
C THR A 250 1.42 -19.97 6.84
N GLY A 251 2.71 -20.06 7.11
CA GLY A 251 3.41 -21.33 7.30
C GLY A 251 4.06 -21.94 6.04
N SER A 252 3.88 -21.37 4.86
CA SER A 252 4.78 -21.70 3.76
C SER A 252 6.17 -21.19 4.15
N ASP A 253 7.10 -22.13 4.42
CA ASP A 253 8.53 -21.84 4.57
C ASP A 253 9.06 -21.29 3.24
N SER A 254 8.67 -20.06 2.90
CA SER A 254 9.30 -19.30 1.82
C SER A 254 10.67 -18.79 2.31
N ARG A 255 11.46 -19.70 2.90
CA ARG A 255 12.91 -19.59 3.02
C ARG A 255 13.55 -19.93 1.66
N GLY A 256 13.01 -19.32 0.59
CA GLY A 256 13.82 -19.07 -0.58
C GLY A 256 14.79 -17.94 -0.23
N ASP A 257 15.98 -17.93 -0.86
CA ASP A 257 17.03 -16.92 -0.66
C ASP A 257 16.62 -15.45 -0.98
N GLY A 258 15.32 -15.12 -0.97
CA GLY A 258 14.77 -13.81 -1.27
C GLY A 258 14.10 -13.13 -0.06
N PRO A 259 13.97 -11.79 -0.09
CA PRO A 259 13.28 -11.05 0.97
C PRO A 259 11.83 -11.50 1.06
N ARG A 260 11.28 -11.57 2.30
CA ARG A 260 9.84 -11.76 2.51
C ARG A 260 9.09 -10.58 1.88
N LEU A 261 8.42 -10.84 0.76
CA LEU A 261 7.64 -9.82 0.09
C LEU A 261 6.26 -9.72 0.75
N ALA A 262 6.07 -8.69 1.53
CA ALA A 262 4.80 -8.32 2.13
C ALA A 262 3.83 -7.85 1.02
N ALA A 263 2.66 -8.50 0.90
CA ALA A 263 1.78 -8.35 -0.26
C ALA A 263 1.24 -6.92 -0.42
N ALA A 264 0.88 -6.25 0.69
CA ALA A 264 0.36 -4.89 0.63
C ALA A 264 1.49 -3.86 0.36
N ALA A 265 2.70 -4.07 0.87
CA ALA A 265 3.86 -3.26 0.51
C ALA A 265 4.19 -3.36 -0.99
N VAL A 266 4.14 -4.58 -1.54
CA VAL A 266 4.37 -4.83 -2.98
C VAL A 266 3.30 -4.17 -3.83
N THR A 267 2.01 -4.32 -3.49
CA THR A 267 0.92 -3.70 -4.26
C THR A 267 0.96 -2.17 -4.18
N ASP A 268 1.33 -1.57 -3.03
CA ASP A 268 1.52 -0.11 -2.89
C ASP A 268 2.62 0.38 -3.85
N ALA A 269 3.77 -0.31 -3.90
CA ALA A 269 4.87 -0.01 -4.81
C ALA A 269 4.49 -0.19 -6.29
N LEU A 270 3.85 -1.33 -6.64
CA LEU A 270 3.44 -1.63 -8.01
C LEU A 270 2.47 -0.60 -8.55
N THR A 271 1.49 -0.16 -7.76
CA THR A 271 0.53 0.85 -8.23
C THR A 271 1.21 2.18 -8.53
N THR A 272 2.24 2.56 -7.77
CA THR A 272 3.05 3.75 -8.11
C THR A 272 3.78 3.55 -9.45
N ALA A 273 4.42 2.40 -9.67
CA ALA A 273 5.07 2.08 -10.95
C ALA A 273 4.06 1.99 -12.11
N PHE A 274 2.88 1.43 -11.88
CA PHE A 274 1.82 1.31 -12.89
C PHE A 274 1.28 2.66 -13.37
N MET A 275 1.52 3.73 -12.66
CA MET A 275 1.24 5.07 -13.18
C MET A 275 2.16 5.45 -14.34
N MET A 276 3.31 4.77 -14.52
CA MET A 276 4.38 5.10 -15.45
C MET A 276 4.65 4.03 -16.50
N LEU A 277 4.52 2.75 -16.14
CA LEU A 277 4.74 1.62 -17.05
C LEU A 277 3.73 1.59 -18.18
N SER A 278 4.11 1.16 -19.38
CA SER A 278 3.20 0.95 -20.48
C SER A 278 2.21 -0.20 -20.19
N PRO A 279 1.05 -0.25 -20.88
CA PRO A 279 0.12 -1.39 -20.75
C PRO A 279 0.78 -2.75 -21.04
N GLU A 280 1.70 -2.78 -21.99
CA GLU A 280 2.45 -3.98 -22.37
C GLU A 280 3.38 -4.42 -21.23
N GLU A 281 4.12 -3.50 -20.62
CA GLU A 281 4.99 -3.78 -19.47
C GLU A 281 4.20 -4.29 -18.27
N ILE A 282 3.03 -3.69 -17.98
CA ILE A 282 2.12 -4.18 -16.91
C ILE A 282 1.63 -5.59 -17.22
N GLY A 283 1.20 -5.85 -18.47
CA GLY A 283 0.75 -7.17 -18.90
C GLY A 283 1.85 -8.25 -18.75
N GLU A 284 3.09 -7.91 -19.09
CA GLU A 284 4.23 -8.81 -18.92
C GLU A 284 4.57 -9.06 -17.43
N LEU A 285 4.43 -8.06 -16.57
CA LEU A 285 4.58 -8.25 -15.12
C LEU A 285 3.51 -9.21 -14.58
N CYS A 286 2.25 -9.01 -14.95
CA CYS A 286 1.16 -9.91 -14.51
C CYS A 286 1.38 -11.35 -14.99
N LYS A 287 1.87 -11.56 -16.22
CA LYS A 287 2.19 -12.90 -16.73
C LYS A 287 3.32 -13.60 -15.95
N ARG A 288 4.31 -12.84 -15.50
CA ARG A 288 5.48 -13.38 -14.77
C ARG A 288 5.25 -13.52 -13.27
N SER A 289 4.21 -12.89 -12.74
CA SER A 289 3.86 -12.88 -11.31
C SER A 289 2.51 -13.56 -11.09
N PRO A 290 2.45 -14.88 -10.86
CA PRO A 290 1.20 -15.59 -10.69
C PRO A 290 0.33 -14.98 -9.59
N GLY A 291 -0.95 -14.75 -9.89
CA GLY A 291 -1.90 -14.13 -8.98
C GLY A 291 -1.86 -12.59 -8.94
N LEU A 292 -0.90 -11.95 -9.60
CA LEU A 292 -0.92 -10.49 -9.73
C LEU A 292 -2.00 -10.08 -10.73
N GLU A 293 -2.92 -9.24 -10.26
CA GLU A 293 -3.89 -8.52 -11.08
C GLU A 293 -3.58 -7.03 -11.07
N ALA A 294 -3.81 -6.35 -12.18
CA ALA A 294 -3.64 -4.91 -12.31
C ALA A 294 -4.78 -4.26 -13.07
N TRP A 295 -5.12 -3.05 -12.67
CA TRP A 295 -6.07 -2.20 -13.40
C TRP A 295 -5.47 -0.81 -13.59
N ILE A 296 -5.73 -0.20 -14.73
CA ILE A 296 -5.39 1.19 -15.00
C ILE A 296 -6.60 1.94 -15.53
N LEU A 297 -6.74 3.20 -15.11
CA LEU A 297 -7.72 4.15 -15.64
C LEU A 297 -6.97 5.25 -16.38
N PRO A 298 -6.98 5.26 -17.71
CA PRO A 298 -6.33 6.30 -18.51
C PRO A 298 -6.97 7.69 -18.28
N GLU A 299 -6.22 8.75 -18.52
CA GLU A 299 -6.80 10.08 -18.68
C GLU A 299 -7.59 10.16 -20.01
N PRO A 300 -8.72 10.88 -20.05
CA PRO A 300 -9.45 11.11 -21.29
C PRO A 300 -8.56 11.88 -22.31
N ILE A 301 -8.53 11.43 -23.54
CA ILE A 301 -7.81 12.11 -24.63
C ILE A 301 -8.74 13.17 -25.24
N GLY A 302 -8.41 14.45 -25.10
CA GLY A 302 -9.16 15.57 -25.67
C GLY A 302 -10.53 15.79 -25.01
N SER A 303 -11.46 16.45 -25.75
CA SER A 303 -12.84 16.74 -25.31
C SER A 303 -13.79 15.56 -25.49
N ALA A 304 -13.29 14.33 -25.49
CA ALA A 304 -14.12 13.12 -25.67
C ALA A 304 -15.20 13.04 -24.57
N SER A 305 -16.46 12.94 -24.99
CA SER A 305 -17.62 12.83 -24.08
C SER A 305 -17.70 11.45 -23.39
N GLU A 306 -16.91 10.49 -23.83
CA GLU A 306 -16.87 9.15 -23.24
C GLU A 306 -15.89 9.10 -22.05
N ALA A 307 -16.42 8.58 -20.96
CA ALA A 307 -15.61 8.35 -19.78
C ALA A 307 -14.62 7.22 -20.06
N PRO A 308 -13.33 7.34 -19.64
CA PRO A 308 -12.33 6.32 -19.90
C PRO A 308 -12.75 4.97 -19.34
N ALA A 309 -12.46 3.89 -20.11
CA ALA A 309 -12.68 2.54 -19.70
C ALA A 309 -11.55 2.05 -18.79
N LEU A 310 -11.92 1.25 -17.78
CA LEU A 310 -10.96 0.53 -16.95
C LEU A 310 -10.29 -0.58 -17.78
N ILE A 311 -8.97 -0.63 -17.79
CA ILE A 311 -8.19 -1.68 -18.46
C ILE A 311 -7.70 -2.64 -17.39
N HIS A 312 -7.94 -3.95 -17.57
CA HIS A 312 -7.56 -5.01 -16.64
C HIS A 312 -6.47 -5.90 -17.23
N PHE A 313 -5.54 -6.33 -16.40
CA PHE A 313 -4.46 -7.25 -16.71
C PHE A 313 -4.40 -8.35 -15.65
N GLY A 314 -3.93 -9.52 -16.04
CA GLY A 314 -3.86 -10.71 -15.19
C GLY A 314 -5.09 -11.59 -15.33
N THR A 315 -5.06 -12.74 -14.65
CA THR A 315 -6.20 -13.65 -14.56
C THR A 315 -6.84 -13.46 -13.20
N PRO A 316 -8.18 -13.31 -13.10
CA PRO A 316 -8.85 -13.15 -11.83
C PRO A 316 -8.44 -14.26 -10.84
N ALA A 317 -7.83 -13.85 -9.73
CA ALA A 317 -7.47 -14.69 -8.59
C ALA A 317 -8.24 -14.24 -7.33
N VAL A 318 -8.99 -13.14 -7.45
CA VAL A 318 -9.72 -12.46 -6.36
C VAL A 318 -11.17 -12.25 -6.77
#